data_ab050868d751d4fe221f52657e84dab8
#
_entry.id   ab050868d751d4fe221f52657e84dab8
#
_cell.length_a   1.000
_cell.length_b   1.000
_cell.length_c   1.000
_cell.angle_alpha   90.00
_cell.angle_beta   90.00
_cell.angle_gamma   90.00
#
_symmetry.space_group_name_H-M   'P 1'
#
loop_
_entity.id
_entity.type
_entity.pdbx_description
1 polymer ?
#
loop_
_entity_poly.entity_id
_entity_poly.type
_entity_poly.pdbx_seq_one_letter_code
_entity_poly.pdbx_strand_id
1 'polypeptide(L)'
;MLSKVKIGNFKSIEELELELAPLTIFVGPNSSGKSNVLENIAILAQTTRLRDRIVRSLLGSLEYGEFVRYPSTSDFSLFDFIAHKKDWSKFITFEIHITDAEYHDIGYMYAFMPKDEEVRQAVFANEKKLVEVGNLRVGKSTTRQEVLYPEEFKESLQLRGDTDYILNPTCFKFALTKKLTNQEQQQIEEISSKAQEIVKKIETTVRDVYLISAIRGEVRPIVEIGVGEPGLGTHGEGLIEILALIFRRPEYEKISGKIIKWASKFGMEGIKAGWWGKNILSSDYIDPELQTRLNMALASQGSRQILTIITQLFWSRPGSVIMIEEPEISLHIEAQLELPKMFSEAIKEGKQVIVTTHSEHLILALKPLIVNGELKPEDVAIWHFEKTEEGTKAERLNLTDKGIIEGWIPSYVKAEGEIIKEWFDTLPED
;
A
#
# COMPACT_ATOMS: atom_id res chain seq x y z
N MET A 1 9.60 -8.40 -0.39
CA MET A 1 9.15 -7.25 -1.21
C MET A 1 7.93 -7.70 -1.99
N LEU A 2 6.90 -6.87 -2.11
CA LEU A 2 5.74 -7.20 -2.95
C LEU A 2 6.18 -7.28 -4.41
N SER A 3 5.89 -8.37 -5.09
CA SER A 3 6.20 -8.60 -6.51
C SER A 3 4.99 -8.39 -7.43
N LYS A 4 3.80 -8.74 -6.93
CA LYS A 4 2.57 -8.68 -7.72
C LYS A 4 1.36 -8.48 -6.83
N VAL A 5 0.33 -7.81 -7.38
CA VAL A 5 -0.99 -7.67 -6.77
C VAL A 5 -2.07 -8.00 -7.78
N LYS A 6 -3.10 -8.78 -7.35
CA LYS A 6 -4.31 -9.01 -8.13
C LYS A 6 -5.51 -8.57 -7.33
N ILE A 7 -6.42 -7.87 -8.00
CA ILE A 7 -7.59 -7.25 -7.39
C ILE A 7 -8.82 -7.62 -8.22
N GLY A 8 -9.86 -8.11 -7.55
CA GLY A 8 -11.13 -8.45 -8.21
C GLY A 8 -12.31 -7.77 -7.53
N ASN A 9 -13.25 -7.28 -8.32
CA ASN A 9 -14.53 -6.72 -7.89
C ASN A 9 -14.41 -5.66 -6.77
N PHE A 10 -13.40 -4.77 -6.85
CA PHE A 10 -13.11 -3.78 -5.81
C PHE A 10 -13.27 -2.35 -6.33
N LYS A 11 -14.24 -1.59 -5.83
CA LYS A 11 -14.52 -0.20 -6.21
C LYS A 11 -14.65 0.00 -7.73
N SER A 12 -13.73 0.70 -8.38
CA SER A 12 -13.72 0.87 -9.84
C SER A 12 -13.05 -0.28 -10.59
N ILE A 13 -12.48 -1.25 -9.89
CA ILE A 13 -11.72 -2.36 -10.47
C ILE A 13 -12.62 -3.57 -10.59
N GLU A 14 -12.86 -4.06 -11.82
CA GLU A 14 -13.50 -5.36 -12.05
C GLU A 14 -12.47 -6.48 -11.86
N GLU A 15 -11.36 -6.41 -12.57
CA GLU A 15 -10.22 -7.30 -12.45
C GLU A 15 -8.94 -6.56 -12.86
N LEU A 16 -7.89 -6.67 -12.06
CA LEU A 16 -6.62 -6.01 -12.31
C LEU A 16 -5.48 -6.85 -11.75
N GLU A 17 -4.43 -7.02 -12.56
CA GLU A 17 -3.18 -7.64 -12.15
C GLU A 17 -2.02 -6.69 -12.45
N LEU A 18 -1.16 -6.43 -11.46
CA LEU A 18 -0.04 -5.50 -11.56
C LEU A 18 1.23 -6.15 -11.01
N GLU A 19 2.30 -6.12 -11.79
CA GLU A 19 3.65 -6.39 -11.31
C GLU A 19 4.23 -5.15 -10.64
N LEU A 20 4.89 -5.34 -9.52
CA LEU A 20 5.47 -4.29 -8.70
C LEU A 20 7.00 -4.38 -8.73
N ALA A 21 7.66 -3.23 -8.74
CA ALA A 21 9.10 -3.06 -8.65
C ALA A 21 9.49 -2.36 -7.33
N PRO A 22 10.79 -2.25 -7.01
CA PRO A 22 11.27 -1.44 -5.89
C PRO A 22 10.68 -0.02 -5.86
N LEU A 23 10.59 0.64 -7.02
CA LEU A 23 9.82 1.86 -7.24
C LEU A 23 8.68 1.58 -8.21
N THR A 24 7.45 1.66 -7.74
CA THR A 24 6.26 1.53 -8.59
C THR A 24 5.50 2.84 -8.62
N ILE A 25 5.20 3.33 -9.82
CA ILE A 25 4.51 4.60 -10.04
C ILE A 25 3.21 4.35 -10.80
N PHE A 26 2.10 4.79 -10.22
CA PHE A 26 0.79 4.78 -10.84
C PHE A 26 0.46 6.19 -11.34
N VAL A 27 0.29 6.34 -12.64
CA VAL A 27 -0.01 7.61 -13.30
C VAL A 27 -1.30 7.52 -14.08
N GLY A 28 -2.02 8.62 -14.24
CA GLY A 28 -3.27 8.67 -15.00
C GLY A 28 -4.24 9.72 -14.45
N PRO A 29 -5.40 9.93 -15.10
CA PRO A 29 -6.39 10.91 -14.71
C PRO A 29 -6.96 10.72 -13.30
N ASN A 30 -7.62 11.75 -12.78
CA ASN A 30 -8.39 11.63 -11.54
C ASN A 30 -9.45 10.54 -11.68
N SER A 31 -9.74 9.86 -10.58
CA SER A 31 -10.74 8.78 -10.53
C SER A 31 -10.46 7.57 -11.44
N SER A 32 -9.24 7.42 -11.98
CA SER A 32 -8.86 6.26 -12.80
C SER A 32 -8.67 4.97 -12.00
N GLY A 33 -8.65 5.03 -10.67
CA GLY A 33 -8.56 3.85 -9.80
C GLY A 33 -7.18 3.62 -9.16
N LYS A 34 -6.22 4.53 -9.33
CA LYS A 34 -4.86 4.43 -8.74
C LYS A 34 -4.90 4.20 -7.22
N SER A 35 -5.62 5.06 -6.49
CA SER A 35 -5.76 4.95 -5.03
C SER A 35 -6.48 3.67 -4.59
N ASN A 36 -7.37 3.12 -5.43
CA ASN A 36 -8.05 1.88 -5.11
C ASN A 36 -7.08 0.69 -4.99
N VAL A 37 -5.98 0.71 -5.76
CA VAL A 37 -4.93 -0.31 -5.62
C VAL A 37 -4.22 -0.19 -4.28
N LEU A 38 -3.84 1.03 -3.89
CA LEU A 38 -3.18 1.27 -2.60
C LEU A 38 -4.07 0.91 -1.42
N GLU A 39 -5.35 1.29 -1.48
CA GLU A 39 -6.33 0.93 -0.46
C GLU A 39 -6.53 -0.59 -0.34
N ASN A 40 -6.58 -1.31 -1.47
CA ASN A 40 -6.70 -2.77 -1.46
C ASN A 40 -5.53 -3.42 -0.70
N ILE A 41 -4.30 -3.01 -0.99
CA ILE A 41 -3.10 -3.49 -0.28
C ILE A 41 -3.14 -3.06 1.20
N ALA A 42 -3.55 -1.82 1.49
CA ALA A 42 -3.62 -1.28 2.84
C ALA A 42 -4.65 -2.01 3.71
N ILE A 43 -5.83 -2.37 3.17
CA ILE A 43 -6.84 -3.17 3.87
C ILE A 43 -6.24 -4.50 4.31
N LEU A 44 -5.54 -5.21 3.41
CA LEU A 44 -4.90 -6.47 3.74
C LEU A 44 -3.81 -6.29 4.82
N ALA A 45 -3.03 -5.21 4.74
CA ALA A 45 -2.00 -4.87 5.72
C ALA A 45 -2.59 -4.56 7.11
N GLN A 46 -3.67 -3.81 7.16
CA GLN A 46 -4.33 -3.43 8.41
C GLN A 46 -4.88 -4.65 9.14
N THR A 47 -5.44 -5.61 8.42
CA THR A 47 -5.98 -6.83 9.02
C THR A 47 -4.94 -7.64 9.78
N THR A 48 -3.67 -7.61 9.36
CA THR A 48 -2.58 -8.31 10.06
C THR A 48 -2.17 -7.63 11.37
N ARG A 49 -2.31 -6.31 11.46
CA ARG A 49 -1.94 -5.54 12.65
C ARG A 49 -2.95 -5.67 13.79
N LEU A 50 -4.22 -5.76 13.46
CA LEU A 50 -5.31 -5.71 14.46
C LEU A 50 -5.58 -7.04 15.16
N ARG A 51 -5.08 -8.17 14.67
CA ARG A 51 -5.21 -9.54 15.24
C ARG A 51 -6.62 -9.95 15.72
N ASP A 52 -7.64 -9.11 15.53
CA ASP A 52 -8.99 -9.33 16.01
C ASP A 52 -9.92 -9.83 14.91
N ARG A 53 -11.04 -10.43 15.31
CA ARG A 53 -12.14 -11.04 14.54
C ARG A 53 -12.72 -10.11 13.46
N ILE A 54 -11.90 -9.74 12.49
CA ILE A 54 -12.07 -8.53 11.71
C ILE A 54 -13.04 -8.70 10.57
N VAL A 55 -13.15 -9.89 9.98
CA VAL A 55 -14.00 -10.04 8.81
C VAL A 55 -15.48 -9.73 9.15
N ARG A 56 -15.98 -10.19 10.27
CA ARG A 56 -17.35 -9.83 10.70
C ARG A 56 -17.46 -8.44 11.28
N SER A 57 -16.46 -7.92 11.98
CA SER A 57 -16.48 -6.55 12.50
C SER A 57 -16.08 -5.52 11.45
N LEU A 58 -15.24 -5.85 10.48
CA LEU A 58 -15.02 -5.08 9.25
C LEU A 58 -16.31 -4.94 8.45
N LEU A 59 -17.20 -5.91 8.56
CA LEU A 59 -18.44 -6.01 7.82
C LEU A 59 -19.66 -5.47 8.58
N GLY A 60 -19.58 -5.32 9.89
CA GLY A 60 -20.75 -5.00 10.75
C GLY A 60 -20.66 -3.77 11.60
N SER A 61 -19.48 -3.25 11.91
CA SER A 61 -19.32 -2.04 12.74
C SER A 61 -17.88 -1.55 12.68
N LEU A 62 -17.54 -0.80 11.62
CA LEU A 62 -16.20 -0.26 11.48
C LEU A 62 -16.14 1.17 11.99
N GLU A 63 -15.52 1.31 13.13
CA GLU A 63 -14.60 2.39 13.36
C GLU A 63 -13.32 2.05 12.59
N TYR A 64 -13.29 2.33 11.27
CA TYR A 64 -12.07 2.37 10.48
C TYR A 64 -11.26 3.56 10.95
N GLY A 65 -10.44 3.32 11.94
CA GLY A 65 -9.70 4.39 12.59
C GLY A 65 -8.67 5.07 11.74
N GLU A 66 -8.23 4.55 10.59
CA GLU A 66 -7.09 5.17 9.92
C GLU A 66 -7.18 5.22 8.38
N PHE A 67 -7.82 4.27 7.69
CA PHE A 67 -7.72 4.22 6.24
C PHE A 67 -8.97 4.63 5.46
N VAL A 68 -10.15 4.45 6.02
CA VAL A 68 -11.40 4.84 5.36
C VAL A 68 -12.43 5.25 6.41
N ARG A 69 -12.77 6.52 6.49
CA ARG A 69 -13.90 6.99 7.28
C ARG A 69 -15.18 6.74 6.49
N TYR A 70 -15.83 5.62 6.72
CA TYR A 70 -17.22 5.42 6.31
C TYR A 70 -18.15 5.79 7.48
N PRO A 71 -19.30 6.41 7.21
CA PRO A 71 -20.26 6.72 8.27
C PRO A 71 -20.70 5.43 8.95
N SER A 72 -20.61 5.38 10.26
CA SER A 72 -21.16 4.33 11.11
C SER A 72 -22.69 4.45 11.11
N THR A 73 -23.34 3.91 10.11
CA THR A 73 -24.80 3.75 10.11
C THR A 73 -25.09 2.26 10.08
N SER A 74 -25.96 1.83 10.99
CA SER A 74 -26.37 0.44 11.23
C SER A 74 -27.01 -0.26 10.01
N ASP A 75 -27.21 0.45 8.90
CA ASP A 75 -28.00 0.00 7.76
C ASP A 75 -27.17 -0.24 6.49
N PHE A 76 -25.84 0.04 6.50
CA PHE A 76 -24.96 -0.15 5.32
C PHE A 76 -23.79 -1.03 5.67
N SER A 77 -23.58 -2.09 4.88
CA SER A 77 -22.36 -2.88 4.97
C SER A 77 -21.23 -2.19 4.21
N LEU A 78 -19.97 -2.40 4.62
CA LEU A 78 -18.80 -1.91 3.92
C LEU A 78 -18.81 -2.34 2.43
N PHE A 79 -19.35 -3.52 2.14
CA PHE A 79 -19.42 -4.08 0.79
C PHE A 79 -20.28 -3.27 -0.16
N ASP A 80 -21.28 -2.51 0.33
CA ASP A 80 -22.08 -1.60 -0.48
C ASP A 80 -21.22 -0.50 -1.12
N PHE A 81 -20.06 -0.22 -0.53
CA PHE A 81 -19.14 0.83 -0.96
C PHE A 81 -17.94 0.30 -1.73
N ILE A 82 -17.52 -0.94 -1.48
CA ILE A 82 -16.29 -1.49 -2.06
C ILE A 82 -16.50 -2.45 -3.23
N ALA A 83 -17.68 -3.09 -3.34
CA ALA A 83 -17.96 -3.99 -4.46
C ALA A 83 -18.08 -3.21 -5.79
N HIS A 84 -17.40 -3.69 -6.85
CA HIS A 84 -17.45 -3.09 -8.18
C HIS A 84 -18.89 -3.12 -8.72
N LYS A 85 -19.39 -1.96 -9.19
CA LYS A 85 -20.78 -1.80 -9.67
C LYS A 85 -21.83 -2.36 -8.71
N LYS A 86 -21.50 -2.49 -7.42
CA LYS A 86 -22.36 -3.10 -6.39
C LYS A 86 -22.77 -4.55 -6.71
N ASP A 87 -21.91 -5.28 -7.41
CA ASP A 87 -22.14 -6.69 -7.70
C ASP A 87 -21.72 -7.56 -6.53
N TRP A 88 -22.67 -7.87 -5.66
CA TRP A 88 -22.45 -8.69 -4.45
C TRP A 88 -22.42 -10.19 -4.73
N SER A 89 -22.71 -10.62 -5.96
CA SER A 89 -22.66 -12.01 -6.38
C SER A 89 -21.27 -12.46 -6.83
N LYS A 90 -20.33 -11.54 -6.91
CA LYS A 90 -18.91 -11.80 -7.24
C LYS A 90 -18.02 -11.68 -6.00
N PHE A 91 -16.92 -12.43 -6.01
CA PHE A 91 -15.90 -12.32 -4.99
C PHE A 91 -15.17 -10.98 -5.08
N ILE A 92 -15.07 -10.29 -3.95
CA ILE A 92 -14.10 -9.20 -3.77
C ILE A 92 -12.78 -9.88 -3.41
N THR A 93 -11.75 -9.69 -4.25
CA THR A 93 -10.48 -10.42 -4.15
C THR A 93 -9.33 -9.49 -3.80
N PHE A 94 -8.54 -9.94 -2.84
CA PHE A 94 -7.27 -9.36 -2.41
C PHE A 94 -6.20 -10.43 -2.56
N GLU A 95 -5.35 -10.32 -3.56
CA GLU A 95 -4.26 -11.27 -3.78
C GLU A 95 -2.94 -10.51 -3.90
N ILE A 96 -1.96 -10.95 -3.13
CA ILE A 96 -0.61 -10.38 -3.12
C ILE A 96 0.42 -11.48 -3.28
N HIS A 97 1.50 -11.14 -3.96
CA HIS A 97 2.67 -11.99 -4.09
C HIS A 97 3.91 -11.26 -3.58
N ILE A 98 4.87 -12.02 -3.06
CA ILE A 98 6.16 -11.50 -2.64
C ILE A 98 7.29 -12.34 -3.25
N THR A 99 8.40 -11.69 -3.55
CA THR A 99 9.62 -12.40 -3.92
C THR A 99 10.19 -13.09 -2.68
N ASP A 100 10.46 -14.39 -2.78
CA ASP A 100 11.04 -15.23 -1.74
C ASP A 100 12.34 -15.89 -2.22
N ALA A 101 13.28 -16.10 -1.32
CA ALA A 101 14.58 -16.67 -1.67
C ALA A 101 14.51 -18.17 -2.00
N GLU A 102 13.57 -18.90 -1.43
CA GLU A 102 13.42 -20.35 -1.58
C GLU A 102 12.45 -20.72 -2.71
N TYR A 103 11.30 -20.02 -2.77
CA TYR A 103 10.21 -20.32 -3.70
C TYR A 103 10.16 -19.36 -4.91
N HIS A 104 11.09 -18.39 -5.02
CA HIS A 104 11.08 -17.30 -5.98
C HIS A 104 9.84 -16.41 -5.91
N ASP A 105 8.63 -16.99 -5.94
CA ASP A 105 7.35 -16.32 -5.78
C ASP A 105 6.46 -17.09 -4.80
N ILE A 106 5.93 -16.38 -3.80
CA ILE A 106 4.91 -16.89 -2.89
C ILE A 106 3.76 -15.91 -2.81
N GLY A 107 2.53 -16.41 -2.79
CA GLY A 107 1.34 -15.58 -2.83
C GLY A 107 0.28 -16.03 -1.82
N TYR A 108 -0.59 -15.08 -1.49
CA TYR A 108 -1.77 -15.29 -0.67
C TYR A 108 -2.95 -14.53 -1.24
N MET A 109 -4.08 -15.22 -1.32
CA MET A 109 -5.36 -14.66 -1.73
C MET A 109 -6.36 -14.74 -0.58
N TYR A 110 -7.06 -13.66 -0.36
CA TYR A 110 -8.30 -13.60 0.40
C TYR A 110 -9.42 -13.13 -0.51
N ALA A 111 -10.52 -13.85 -0.55
CA ALA A 111 -11.68 -13.47 -1.34
C ALA A 111 -12.96 -13.62 -0.51
N PHE A 112 -13.86 -12.67 -0.65
CA PHE A 112 -15.15 -12.64 0.04
C PHE A 112 -16.28 -12.34 -0.93
N MET A 113 -17.36 -13.13 -0.87
CA MET A 113 -18.58 -12.90 -1.64
C MET A 113 -19.71 -12.45 -0.71
N PRO A 114 -20.12 -11.16 -0.78
CA PRO A 114 -21.08 -10.59 0.19
C PRO A 114 -22.44 -11.27 0.19
N LYS A 115 -22.96 -11.64 -0.97
CA LYS A 115 -24.30 -12.22 -1.14
C LYS A 115 -24.48 -13.53 -0.35
N ASP A 116 -23.49 -14.39 -0.40
CA ASP A 116 -23.56 -15.72 0.21
C ASP A 116 -22.73 -15.82 1.50
N GLU A 117 -22.09 -14.71 1.91
CA GLU A 117 -21.13 -14.66 3.03
C GLU A 117 -20.03 -15.74 2.91
N GLU A 118 -19.63 -16.02 1.67
CA GLU A 118 -18.61 -17.01 1.37
C GLU A 118 -17.21 -16.38 1.44
N VAL A 119 -16.30 -17.06 2.14
CA VAL A 119 -14.89 -16.68 2.25
C VAL A 119 -14.03 -17.74 1.58
N ARG A 120 -13.02 -17.32 0.84
CA ARG A 120 -11.97 -18.19 0.31
C ARG A 120 -10.60 -17.63 0.64
N GLN A 121 -9.69 -18.54 0.94
CA GLN A 121 -8.28 -18.22 1.14
C GLN A 121 -7.42 -19.21 0.37
N ALA A 122 -6.43 -18.72 -0.36
CA ALA A 122 -5.51 -19.58 -1.09
C ALA A 122 -4.06 -19.17 -0.84
N VAL A 123 -3.17 -20.15 -0.91
CA VAL A 123 -1.71 -19.96 -0.84
C VAL A 123 -1.09 -20.46 -2.14
N PHE A 124 -0.14 -19.71 -2.65
CA PHE A 124 0.57 -19.97 -3.89
C PHE A 124 2.07 -20.13 -3.62
N ALA A 125 2.71 -20.97 -4.42
CA ALA A 125 4.16 -21.10 -4.49
C ALA A 125 4.56 -21.30 -5.96
N ASN A 126 5.53 -20.51 -6.44
CA ASN A 126 5.96 -20.52 -7.85
C ASN A 126 4.77 -20.39 -8.83
N GLU A 127 3.91 -19.40 -8.58
CA GLU A 127 2.69 -19.10 -9.35
C GLU A 127 1.63 -20.21 -9.37
N LYS A 128 1.86 -21.32 -8.67
CA LYS A 128 0.91 -22.43 -8.58
C LYS A 128 0.17 -22.38 -7.26
N LYS A 129 -1.14 -22.60 -7.33
CA LYS A 129 -1.97 -22.77 -6.13
C LYS A 129 -1.51 -24.02 -5.38
N LEU A 130 -1.12 -23.84 -4.13
CA LEU A 130 -0.70 -24.91 -3.23
C LEU A 130 -1.89 -25.48 -2.46
N VAL A 131 -2.72 -24.59 -1.92
CA VAL A 131 -3.91 -24.96 -1.16
C VAL A 131 -4.95 -23.84 -1.24
N GLU A 132 -6.22 -24.22 -1.27
CA GLU A 132 -7.35 -23.30 -1.13
C GLU A 132 -8.34 -23.87 -0.10
N VAL A 133 -8.77 -23.01 0.81
CA VAL A 133 -9.76 -23.32 1.83
C VAL A 133 -10.91 -22.32 1.75
N GLY A 134 -12.10 -22.74 2.13
CA GLY A 134 -13.26 -21.87 2.10
C GLY A 134 -14.20 -22.11 3.26
N ASN A 135 -15.00 -21.09 3.55
CA ASN A 135 -16.13 -21.15 4.47
C ASN A 135 -17.40 -20.96 3.66
N LEU A 136 -18.08 -22.06 3.38
CA LEU A 136 -19.27 -22.09 2.56
C LEU A 136 -20.53 -22.05 3.44
N ARG A 137 -21.50 -21.19 3.10
CA ARG A 137 -22.79 -21.16 3.79
C ARG A 137 -23.65 -22.34 3.37
N VAL A 138 -23.95 -23.21 4.32
CA VAL A 138 -24.88 -24.34 4.14
C VAL A 138 -26.16 -24.04 4.88
N GLY A 139 -27.20 -23.52 4.16
CA GLY A 139 -28.49 -23.15 4.77
C GLY A 139 -28.49 -21.78 5.45
N LYS A 140 -29.56 -21.48 6.23
CA LYS A 140 -29.78 -20.12 6.82
C LYS A 140 -28.82 -19.76 7.98
N SER A 141 -28.18 -20.73 8.62
CA SER A 141 -27.42 -20.48 9.87
C SER A 141 -26.16 -21.35 10.04
N THR A 142 -25.83 -22.21 9.10
CA THR A 142 -24.69 -23.13 9.21
C THR A 142 -23.65 -22.82 8.16
N THR A 143 -22.42 -22.57 8.60
CA THR A 143 -21.25 -22.46 7.73
C THR A 143 -20.47 -23.77 7.78
N ARG A 144 -20.02 -24.26 6.64
CA ARG A 144 -19.16 -25.43 6.52
C ARG A 144 -17.80 -25.02 6.00
N GLN A 145 -16.78 -25.34 6.75
CA GLN A 145 -15.38 -25.10 6.35
C GLN A 145 -14.91 -26.29 5.52
N GLU A 146 -14.41 -26.02 4.32
CA GLU A 146 -13.95 -27.04 3.38
C GLU A 146 -12.57 -26.74 2.83
N VAL A 147 -11.82 -27.81 2.49
CA VAL A 147 -10.65 -27.72 1.61
C VAL A 147 -11.18 -27.74 0.18
N LEU A 148 -10.90 -26.69 -0.58
CA LEU A 148 -11.35 -26.54 -1.96
C LEU A 148 -10.30 -27.04 -2.96
N TYR A 149 -9.02 -27.00 -2.58
CA TYR A 149 -7.89 -27.45 -3.38
C TYR A 149 -6.76 -27.97 -2.47
N PRO A 150 -6.07 -29.06 -2.78
CA PRO A 150 -6.32 -29.97 -3.94
C PRO A 150 -7.66 -30.72 -3.84
N GLU A 151 -8.34 -30.88 -4.98
CA GLU A 151 -9.69 -31.50 -5.04
C GLU A 151 -9.67 -32.95 -4.56
N GLU A 152 -8.59 -33.68 -4.80
CA GLU A 152 -8.40 -35.08 -4.38
C GLU A 152 -8.53 -35.29 -2.87
N PHE A 153 -8.22 -34.26 -2.07
CA PHE A 153 -8.30 -34.32 -0.61
C PHE A 153 -9.56 -33.67 -0.02
N LYS A 154 -10.41 -33.08 -0.85
CA LYS A 154 -11.61 -32.34 -0.41
C LYS A 154 -12.47 -33.09 0.58
N GLU A 155 -12.75 -34.37 0.33
CA GLU A 155 -13.60 -35.21 1.19
C GLU A 155 -12.85 -35.86 2.36
N SER A 156 -11.52 -35.84 2.33
CA SER A 156 -10.65 -36.54 3.29
C SER A 156 -10.10 -35.64 4.39
N LEU A 157 -10.30 -34.32 4.24
CA LEU A 157 -9.76 -33.33 5.15
C LEU A 157 -10.87 -32.49 5.80
N GLN A 158 -10.65 -32.15 7.06
CA GLN A 158 -11.42 -31.17 7.79
C GLN A 158 -10.48 -30.07 8.27
N LEU A 159 -10.88 -28.83 8.07
CA LEU A 159 -10.14 -27.70 8.62
C LEU A 159 -10.22 -27.68 10.15
N ARG A 160 -9.10 -27.42 10.80
CA ARG A 160 -8.99 -27.22 12.25
C ARG A 160 -8.84 -25.75 12.62
N GLY A 161 -8.49 -24.90 11.66
CA GLY A 161 -8.32 -23.46 11.84
C GLY A 161 -9.59 -22.70 11.55
N ASP A 162 -9.65 -21.47 12.02
CA ASP A 162 -10.74 -20.55 11.75
C ASP A 162 -10.42 -19.74 10.49
N THR A 163 -11.27 -19.89 9.45
CA THR A 163 -11.12 -19.18 8.17
C THR A 163 -11.58 -17.73 8.21
N ASP A 164 -12.13 -17.28 9.32
CA ASP A 164 -12.57 -15.89 9.50
C ASP A 164 -11.38 -14.91 9.69
N TYR A 165 -10.16 -15.43 9.87
CA TYR A 165 -8.95 -14.63 10.03
C TYR A 165 -8.15 -14.54 8.75
N ILE A 166 -7.83 -13.33 8.31
CA ILE A 166 -6.95 -13.07 7.17
C ILE A 166 -5.49 -13.30 7.59
N LEU A 167 -4.68 -13.88 6.70
CA LEU A 167 -3.25 -14.14 6.92
C LEU A 167 -2.94 -14.89 8.23
N ASN A 168 -3.83 -15.81 8.62
CA ASN A 168 -3.61 -16.65 9.79
C ASN A 168 -3.08 -18.03 9.38
N PRO A 169 -1.84 -18.39 9.74
CA PRO A 169 -1.28 -19.69 9.40
C PRO A 169 -2.13 -20.88 9.89
N THR A 170 -2.88 -20.70 10.98
CA THR A 170 -3.72 -21.77 11.53
C THR A 170 -4.90 -22.15 10.64
N CYS A 171 -5.32 -21.28 9.70
CA CYS A 171 -6.35 -21.59 8.71
C CYS A 171 -5.99 -22.79 7.83
N PHE A 172 -4.70 -23.11 7.72
CA PHE A 172 -4.19 -24.21 6.89
C PHE A 172 -3.77 -25.43 7.71
N LYS A 173 -4.36 -25.61 8.91
CA LYS A 173 -4.26 -26.84 9.68
C LYS A 173 -5.41 -27.79 9.35
N PHE A 174 -5.07 -29.05 9.02
CA PHE A 174 -6.02 -30.05 8.62
C PHE A 174 -6.13 -31.20 9.61
N ALA A 175 -7.30 -31.82 9.68
CA ALA A 175 -7.54 -33.09 10.32
C ALA A 175 -8.00 -34.11 9.28
N LEU A 176 -7.58 -35.34 9.43
CA LEU A 176 -8.01 -36.44 8.57
C LEU A 176 -9.41 -36.90 9.00
N THR A 177 -10.34 -36.99 8.06
CA THR A 177 -11.71 -37.52 8.28
C THR A 177 -11.87 -38.97 7.83
N LYS A 178 -10.97 -39.43 6.96
CA LYS A 178 -10.95 -40.82 6.42
C LYS A 178 -9.56 -41.41 6.64
N LYS A 179 -9.45 -42.72 6.63
CA LYS A 179 -8.17 -43.42 6.59
C LYS A 179 -7.53 -43.20 5.21
N LEU A 180 -6.38 -42.56 5.21
CA LEU A 180 -5.52 -42.33 4.06
C LEU A 180 -4.29 -43.24 4.13
N THR A 181 -3.67 -43.44 2.99
CA THR A 181 -2.37 -44.11 2.91
C THR A 181 -1.28 -43.28 3.60
N ASN A 182 -0.19 -43.86 4.03
CA ASN A 182 0.93 -43.14 4.63
C ASN A 182 1.50 -42.07 3.68
N GLN A 183 1.48 -42.34 2.38
CA GLN A 183 1.99 -41.39 1.36
C GLN A 183 1.07 -40.15 1.25
N GLU A 184 -0.26 -40.34 1.21
CA GLU A 184 -1.24 -39.24 1.19
C GLU A 184 -1.16 -38.43 2.49
N GLN A 185 -1.01 -39.05 3.64
CA GLN A 185 -0.85 -38.34 4.91
C GLN A 185 0.42 -37.45 4.91
N GLN A 186 1.54 -37.99 4.44
CA GLN A 186 2.78 -37.25 4.33
C GLN A 186 2.66 -36.05 3.38
N GLN A 187 1.98 -36.24 2.24
CA GLN A 187 1.73 -35.17 1.26
C GLN A 187 0.87 -34.04 1.85
N ILE A 188 -0.17 -34.38 2.61
CA ILE A 188 -1.04 -33.40 3.28
C ILE A 188 -0.27 -32.61 4.36
N GLU A 189 0.53 -33.31 5.17
CA GLU A 189 1.37 -32.66 6.19
C GLU A 189 2.38 -31.69 5.55
N GLU A 190 2.96 -32.06 4.42
CA GLU A 190 3.88 -31.21 3.68
C GLU A 190 3.17 -29.96 3.13
N ILE A 191 2.00 -30.12 2.49
CA ILE A 191 1.20 -29.00 1.99
C ILE A 191 0.80 -28.05 3.13
N SER A 192 0.30 -28.62 4.25
CA SER A 192 -0.10 -27.84 5.42
C SER A 192 1.07 -27.03 6.00
N SER A 193 2.22 -27.68 6.17
CA SER A 193 3.43 -27.06 6.71
C SER A 193 3.93 -25.93 5.81
N LYS A 194 4.03 -26.17 4.50
CA LYS A 194 4.43 -25.16 3.52
C LYS A 194 3.46 -23.97 3.48
N ALA A 195 2.15 -24.24 3.49
CA ALA A 195 1.15 -23.18 3.48
C ALA A 195 1.27 -22.29 4.73
N GLN A 196 1.44 -22.88 5.92
CA GLN A 196 1.60 -22.13 7.15
C GLN A 196 2.89 -21.28 7.15
N GLU A 197 4.00 -21.83 6.63
CA GLU A 197 5.26 -21.10 6.47
C GLU A 197 5.12 -19.91 5.54
N ILE A 198 4.52 -20.11 4.35
CA ILE A 198 4.29 -19.07 3.35
C ILE A 198 3.43 -17.95 3.94
N VAL A 199 2.31 -18.28 4.57
CA VAL A 199 1.42 -17.28 5.18
C VAL A 199 2.16 -16.47 6.24
N LYS A 200 3.02 -17.08 7.05
CA LYS A 200 3.83 -16.37 8.04
C LYS A 200 4.86 -15.43 7.41
N LYS A 201 5.51 -15.84 6.31
CA LYS A 201 6.44 -14.97 5.55
C LYS A 201 5.70 -13.76 4.99
N ILE A 202 4.53 -13.97 4.39
CA ILE A 202 3.68 -12.91 3.83
C ILE A 202 3.16 -11.99 4.93
N GLU A 203 2.63 -12.53 6.04
CA GLU A 203 2.19 -11.75 7.21
C GLU A 203 3.28 -10.81 7.69
N THR A 204 4.52 -11.30 7.78
CA THR A 204 5.66 -10.49 8.21
C THR A 204 5.93 -9.33 7.26
N THR A 205 5.87 -9.55 5.95
CA THR A 205 6.07 -8.51 4.93
C THR A 205 4.93 -7.49 4.95
N VAL A 206 3.69 -7.97 5.01
CA VAL A 206 2.48 -7.12 4.96
C VAL A 206 2.32 -6.28 6.22
N ARG A 207 2.83 -6.74 7.37
CA ARG A 207 2.83 -5.97 8.63
C ARG A 207 3.58 -4.64 8.50
N ASP A 208 4.59 -4.56 7.64
CA ASP A 208 5.43 -3.39 7.42
C ASP A 208 5.04 -2.61 6.15
N VAL A 209 3.77 -2.69 5.75
CA VAL A 209 3.18 -1.87 4.69
C VAL A 209 2.57 -0.62 5.31
N TYR A 210 2.95 0.55 4.83
CA TYR A 210 2.47 1.85 5.31
C TYR A 210 1.83 2.62 4.15
N LEU A 211 0.68 3.25 4.41
CA LEU A 211 0.02 4.15 3.46
C LEU A 211 0.10 5.58 3.99
N ILE A 212 0.52 6.50 3.13
CA ILE A 212 0.47 7.94 3.36
C ILE A 212 -0.53 8.53 2.37
N SER A 213 -1.61 9.06 2.89
CA SER A 213 -2.69 9.66 2.11
C SER A 213 -2.26 10.97 1.44
N ALA A 214 -2.97 11.35 0.37
CA ALA A 214 -2.86 12.66 -0.26
C ALA A 214 -3.19 13.80 0.71
N ILE A 215 -4.18 13.59 1.60
CA ILE A 215 -4.52 14.53 2.67
C ILE A 215 -3.66 14.21 3.89
N ARG A 216 -2.61 14.99 4.12
CA ARG A 216 -1.64 14.79 5.19
C ARG A 216 -1.02 16.10 5.66
N GLY A 217 -0.18 16.02 6.70
CA GLY A 217 0.61 17.18 7.17
C GLY A 217 -0.18 18.16 8.03
N GLU A 218 -1.27 17.70 8.69
CA GLU A 218 -1.90 18.46 9.74
C GLU A 218 -1.02 18.39 11.00
N VAL A 219 -0.22 19.42 11.21
CA VAL A 219 0.71 19.51 12.34
C VAL A 219 0.15 20.49 13.38
N ARG A 220 -0.02 20.01 14.62
CA ARG A 220 -0.39 20.86 15.75
C ARG A 220 0.84 21.55 16.34
N PRO A 221 0.71 22.78 16.88
CA PRO A 221 1.84 23.46 17.52
C PRO A 221 2.45 22.69 18.68
N ILE A 222 1.59 21.99 19.43
CA ILE A 222 1.94 21.14 20.56
C ILE A 222 1.07 19.87 20.51
N VAL A 223 1.63 18.77 21.02
CA VAL A 223 0.95 17.47 21.10
C VAL A 223 1.11 16.91 22.51
N GLU A 224 0.01 16.45 23.09
CA GLU A 224 0.05 15.70 24.34
C GLU A 224 0.38 14.25 24.06
N ILE A 225 1.25 13.65 24.87
CA ILE A 225 1.63 12.26 24.68
C ILE A 225 0.48 11.35 25.07
N GLY A 226 0.04 10.54 24.09
CA GLY A 226 -0.89 9.45 24.31
C GLY A 226 -0.25 8.23 24.99
N VAL A 227 -1.09 7.28 25.40
CA VAL A 227 -0.65 5.99 25.90
C VAL A 227 -0.52 5.03 24.73
N GLY A 228 0.67 4.54 24.45
CA GLY A 228 0.96 3.57 23.39
C GLY A 228 2.27 3.84 22.64
N GLU A 229 2.63 2.95 21.74
CA GLU A 229 3.74 3.20 20.81
C GLU A 229 3.29 4.16 19.71
N PRO A 230 4.03 5.24 19.43
CA PRO A 230 3.66 6.19 18.41
C PRO A 230 3.79 5.55 17.01
N GLY A 231 2.73 5.62 16.23
CA GLY A 231 2.72 5.35 14.80
C GLY A 231 2.56 6.66 14.02
N LEU A 232 3.12 6.75 12.81
CA LEU A 232 2.99 7.99 12.03
C LEU A 232 1.52 8.28 11.65
N GLY A 233 0.71 7.21 11.47
CA GLY A 233 -0.63 7.32 10.92
C GLY A 233 -0.63 7.59 9.41
N THR A 234 -1.79 7.52 8.80
CA THR A 234 -1.97 7.71 7.35
C THR A 234 -1.87 9.17 6.93
N HIS A 235 -2.26 10.08 7.81
CA HIS A 235 -2.24 11.53 7.57
C HIS A 235 -1.05 12.23 8.25
N GLY A 236 -0.22 11.48 8.98
CA GLY A 236 0.92 12.02 9.72
C GLY A 236 0.56 12.49 11.14
N GLU A 237 -0.50 11.94 11.72
CA GLU A 237 -1.02 12.30 13.04
C GLU A 237 0.05 12.21 14.14
N GLY A 238 0.90 11.18 14.08
CA GLY A 238 1.98 10.92 15.05
C GLY A 238 3.33 11.51 14.66
N LEU A 239 3.38 12.47 13.71
CA LEU A 239 4.64 13.03 13.20
C LEU A 239 5.53 13.59 14.30
N ILE A 240 4.97 14.40 15.21
CA ILE A 240 5.74 15.07 16.25
C ILE A 240 6.28 14.07 17.27
N GLU A 241 5.48 13.09 17.65
CA GLU A 241 5.87 12.02 18.58
C GLU A 241 7.04 11.20 18.02
N ILE A 242 6.96 10.82 16.75
CA ILE A 242 8.02 10.07 16.08
C ILE A 242 9.29 10.92 15.95
N LEU A 243 9.18 12.18 15.52
CA LEU A 243 10.33 13.07 15.46
C LEU A 243 10.97 13.26 16.83
N ALA A 244 10.18 13.49 17.89
CA ALA A 244 10.70 13.62 19.24
C ALA A 244 11.39 12.34 19.72
N LEU A 245 10.87 11.15 19.37
CA LEU A 245 11.50 9.88 19.65
C LEU A 245 12.85 9.75 18.94
N ILE A 246 12.91 10.07 17.65
CA ILE A 246 14.10 9.98 16.80
C ILE A 246 15.19 10.96 17.30
N PHE A 247 14.83 12.20 17.56
CA PHE A 247 15.82 13.21 17.97
C PHE A 247 16.32 13.05 19.42
N ARG A 248 15.61 12.29 20.25
CA ARG A 248 15.98 12.04 21.62
C ARG A 248 16.98 10.89 21.79
N ARG A 249 16.93 9.89 20.90
CA ARG A 249 17.65 8.64 21.07
C ARG A 249 18.90 8.56 20.19
N PRO A 250 20.09 8.40 20.78
CA PRO A 250 21.35 8.30 20.03
C PRO A 250 21.35 7.17 18.96
N GLU A 251 20.63 6.09 19.21
CA GLU A 251 20.53 4.98 18.25
C GLU A 251 19.88 5.39 16.91
N TYR A 252 19.16 6.50 16.88
CA TYR A 252 18.49 7.03 15.67
C TYR A 252 19.24 8.20 15.03
N GLU A 253 20.51 8.48 15.41
CA GLU A 253 21.30 9.61 14.89
C GLU A 253 21.41 9.58 13.36
N LYS A 254 21.59 8.38 12.74
CA LYS A 254 21.61 8.25 11.29
C LYS A 254 20.27 8.60 10.64
N ILE A 255 19.18 8.25 11.29
CA ILE A 255 17.81 8.53 10.80
C ILE A 255 17.55 10.03 10.93
N SER A 256 17.83 10.64 12.08
CA SER A 256 17.66 12.10 12.29
C SER A 256 18.48 12.90 11.30
N GLY A 257 19.73 12.48 11.02
CA GLY A 257 20.60 13.14 10.04
C GLY A 257 20.00 13.12 8.63
N LYS A 258 19.38 12.00 8.21
CA LYS A 258 18.69 11.90 6.92
C LYS A 258 17.44 12.78 6.86
N ILE A 259 16.63 12.77 7.91
CA ILE A 259 15.44 13.63 8.00
C ILE A 259 15.84 15.09 7.89
N ILE A 260 16.86 15.53 8.62
CA ILE A 260 17.38 16.92 8.55
C ILE A 260 17.87 17.24 7.15
N LYS A 261 18.70 16.34 6.54
CA LYS A 261 19.23 16.50 5.19
C LYS A 261 18.11 16.70 4.14
N TRP A 262 17.09 15.84 4.19
CA TRP A 262 16.01 15.92 3.22
C TRP A 262 15.06 17.09 3.49
N ALA A 263 14.75 17.36 4.75
CA ALA A 263 13.90 18.48 5.11
C ALA A 263 14.49 19.82 4.71
N SER A 264 15.83 19.99 4.78
CA SER A 264 16.50 21.23 4.34
C SER A 264 16.33 21.49 2.85
N LYS A 265 16.21 20.44 2.02
CA LYS A 265 15.91 20.59 0.58
C LYS A 265 14.50 21.11 0.29
N PHE A 266 13.62 21.04 1.28
CA PHE A 266 12.24 21.52 1.22
C PHE A 266 12.01 22.76 2.11
N GLY A 267 13.07 23.53 2.39
CA GLY A 267 12.98 24.79 3.11
C GLY A 267 12.81 24.68 4.64
N MET A 268 13.20 23.54 5.24
CA MET A 268 13.13 23.33 6.69
C MET A 268 14.51 22.96 7.22
N GLU A 269 15.29 23.95 7.63
CA GLU A 269 16.62 23.73 8.19
C GLU A 269 16.56 23.42 9.69
N GLY A 270 17.55 22.67 10.18
CA GLY A 270 17.79 22.45 11.59
C GLY A 270 16.56 22.03 12.39
N ILE A 271 15.74 21.09 11.83
CA ILE A 271 14.56 20.54 12.51
C ILE A 271 14.94 20.01 13.87
N LYS A 272 14.12 20.30 14.86
CA LYS A 272 14.15 19.75 16.21
C LYS A 272 12.74 19.35 16.64
N ALA A 273 12.67 18.29 17.43
CA ALA A 273 11.43 17.90 18.11
C ALA A 273 11.77 17.39 19.51
N GLY A 274 10.91 17.66 20.47
CA GLY A 274 11.15 17.25 21.85
C GLY A 274 10.16 17.83 22.83
N TRP A 275 10.50 17.71 24.12
CA TRP A 275 9.67 18.19 25.20
C TRP A 275 9.61 19.71 25.25
N TRP A 276 8.41 20.26 25.25
CA TRP A 276 8.14 21.67 25.48
C TRP A 276 7.63 21.94 26.90
N GLY A 277 7.13 20.90 27.58
CA GLY A 277 6.64 20.92 28.94
C GLY A 277 6.39 19.53 29.48
N LYS A 278 5.71 19.41 30.62
CA LYS A 278 5.33 18.12 31.20
C LYS A 278 4.28 17.46 30.31
N ASN A 279 4.62 16.31 29.70
CA ASN A 279 3.79 15.55 28.77
C ASN A 279 3.39 16.28 27.46
N ILE A 280 4.11 17.35 27.09
CA ILE A 280 3.85 18.11 25.89
C ILE A 280 5.07 18.05 24.99
N LEU A 281 4.87 17.70 23.73
CA LEU A 281 5.86 17.72 22.66
C LEU A 281 5.61 18.89 21.71
N SER A 282 6.68 19.39 21.12
CA SER A 282 6.66 20.38 20.06
C SER A 282 7.76 20.10 19.06
N SER A 283 7.60 20.60 17.85
CA SER A 283 8.60 20.53 16.78
C SER A 283 8.79 21.91 16.17
N ASP A 284 10.04 22.24 15.83
CA ASP A 284 10.42 23.48 15.23
C ASP A 284 11.49 23.30 14.13
N TYR A 285 11.67 24.30 13.29
CA TYR A 285 12.66 24.37 12.23
C TYR A 285 13.21 25.79 12.10
N ILE A 286 14.31 25.95 11.38
CA ILE A 286 14.84 27.28 10.99
C ILE A 286 14.35 27.55 9.57
N ASP A 287 13.62 28.63 9.39
CA ASP A 287 13.27 29.15 8.07
C ASP A 287 14.53 29.73 7.41
N PRO A 288 14.95 29.23 6.23
CA PRO A 288 16.21 29.66 5.62
C PRO A 288 16.21 31.10 5.13
N GLU A 289 15.07 31.69 4.81
CA GLU A 289 14.97 33.09 4.36
C GLU A 289 14.92 34.05 5.54
N LEU A 290 14.12 33.73 6.55
CA LEU A 290 13.93 34.55 7.73
C LEU A 290 15.07 34.38 8.77
N GLN A 291 15.89 33.33 8.63
CA GLN A 291 16.93 32.93 9.60
C GLN A 291 16.40 32.86 11.04
N THR A 292 15.13 32.46 11.16
CA THR A 292 14.41 32.45 12.43
C THR A 292 13.86 31.06 12.71
N ARG A 293 13.88 30.63 13.97
CA ARG A 293 13.30 29.38 14.40
C ARG A 293 11.79 29.53 14.57
N LEU A 294 11.05 28.74 13.84
CA LEU A 294 9.59 28.74 13.81
C LEU A 294 9.03 27.37 14.25
N ASN A 295 7.85 27.38 14.86
CA ASN A 295 7.14 26.15 15.14
C ASN A 295 6.73 25.48 13.82
N MET A 296 6.79 24.14 13.76
CA MET A 296 6.47 23.37 12.57
C MET A 296 5.04 23.61 12.06
N ALA A 297 4.09 23.91 12.93
CA ALA A 297 2.72 24.26 12.53
C ALA A 297 2.63 25.54 11.69
N LEU A 298 3.66 26.39 11.71
CA LEU A 298 3.75 27.62 10.92
C LEU A 298 4.45 27.39 9.56
N ALA A 299 5.01 26.21 9.33
CA ALA A 299 5.59 25.86 8.03
C ALA A 299 4.54 25.86 6.92
N SER A 300 4.99 26.04 5.67
CA SER A 300 4.09 25.95 4.51
C SER A 300 3.38 24.59 4.45
N GLN A 301 2.23 24.54 3.80
CA GLN A 301 1.50 23.29 3.66
C GLN A 301 2.36 22.21 2.98
N GLY A 302 3.07 22.56 1.90
CA GLY A 302 3.96 21.63 1.21
C GLY A 302 5.08 21.13 2.10
N SER A 303 5.70 22.01 2.91
CA SER A 303 6.75 21.62 3.87
C SER A 303 6.24 20.62 4.91
N ARG A 304 5.06 20.86 5.48
CA ARG A 304 4.44 19.93 6.45
C ARG A 304 4.08 18.59 5.83
N GLN A 305 3.53 18.60 4.62
CA GLN A 305 3.16 17.39 3.90
C GLN A 305 4.36 16.53 3.53
N ILE A 306 5.43 17.16 3.04
CA ILE A 306 6.63 16.40 2.65
C ILE A 306 7.41 15.89 3.87
N LEU A 307 7.39 16.58 5.00
CA LEU A 307 8.04 16.11 6.23
C LEU A 307 7.43 14.78 6.73
N THR A 308 6.13 14.61 6.57
CA THR A 308 5.44 13.33 6.85
C THR A 308 6.03 12.21 5.99
N ILE A 309 6.20 12.44 4.68
CA ILE A 309 6.78 11.47 3.75
C ILE A 309 8.24 11.17 4.11
N ILE A 310 9.06 12.21 4.32
CA ILE A 310 10.47 12.07 4.72
C ILE A 310 10.57 11.22 5.98
N THR A 311 9.74 11.51 6.98
CA THR A 311 9.77 10.79 8.26
C THR A 311 9.42 9.33 8.07
N GLN A 312 8.35 9.01 7.33
CA GLN A 312 7.97 7.61 7.09
C GLN A 312 9.04 6.85 6.30
N LEU A 313 9.58 7.46 5.24
CA LEU A 313 10.60 6.82 4.41
C LEU A 313 11.84 6.43 5.22
N PHE A 314 12.33 7.31 6.09
CA PHE A 314 13.59 7.06 6.80
C PHE A 314 13.41 6.43 8.20
N TRP A 315 12.22 6.56 8.80
CA TRP A 315 11.86 5.86 10.03
C TRP A 315 11.60 4.36 9.79
N SER A 316 11.01 4.01 8.64
CA SER A 316 10.72 2.61 8.29
C SER A 316 11.98 1.79 8.14
N ARG A 317 11.93 0.53 8.58
CA ARG A 317 13.04 -0.43 8.48
C ARG A 317 13.20 -0.98 7.05
N PRO A 318 14.37 -1.55 6.72
CA PRO A 318 14.54 -2.31 5.48
C PRO A 318 13.49 -3.42 5.36
N GLY A 319 12.98 -3.66 4.15
CA GLY A 319 11.90 -4.59 3.87
C GLY A 319 10.50 -3.98 3.94
N SER A 320 10.35 -2.76 4.47
CA SER A 320 9.06 -2.05 4.51
C SER A 320 8.59 -1.65 3.11
N VAL A 321 7.27 -1.62 2.93
CA VAL A 321 6.58 -1.09 1.74
C VAL A 321 5.92 0.22 2.12
N ILE A 322 6.30 1.31 1.46
CA ILE A 322 5.77 2.64 1.70
C ILE A 322 4.95 3.07 0.48
N MET A 323 3.65 3.18 0.67
CA MET A 323 2.70 3.61 -0.33
C MET A 323 2.36 5.09 -0.10
N ILE A 324 2.47 5.91 -1.13
CA ILE A 324 2.33 7.37 -1.03
C ILE A 324 1.36 7.85 -2.09
N GLU A 325 0.29 8.51 -1.67
CA GLU A 325 -0.62 9.18 -2.60
C GLU A 325 -0.13 10.59 -2.85
N GLU A 326 -0.01 10.93 -4.14
CA GLU A 326 0.26 12.27 -4.65
C GLU A 326 1.32 13.06 -3.84
N PRO A 327 2.58 12.56 -3.79
CA PRO A 327 3.65 13.19 -2.99
C PRO A 327 3.94 14.63 -3.41
N GLU A 328 3.60 15.01 -4.62
CA GLU A 328 3.81 16.33 -5.22
C GLU A 328 2.84 17.41 -4.75
N ILE A 329 1.74 17.06 -4.08
CA ILE A 329 0.72 18.04 -3.67
C ILE A 329 1.37 19.17 -2.85
N SER A 330 1.01 20.40 -3.21
CA SER A 330 1.51 21.65 -2.59
C SER A 330 3.02 21.87 -2.69
N LEU A 331 3.73 21.11 -3.52
CA LEU A 331 5.16 21.33 -3.79
C LEU A 331 5.36 22.13 -5.08
N HIS A 332 6.29 23.09 -5.01
CA HIS A 332 6.79 23.75 -6.21
C HIS A 332 7.50 22.76 -7.14
N ILE A 333 7.54 23.04 -8.45
CA ILE A 333 8.12 22.14 -9.45
C ILE A 333 9.53 21.69 -9.08
N GLU A 334 10.39 22.62 -8.66
CA GLU A 334 11.77 22.30 -8.26
C GLU A 334 11.83 21.29 -7.11
N ALA A 335 10.92 21.40 -6.14
CA ALA A 335 10.82 20.46 -5.04
C ALA A 335 10.31 19.08 -5.52
N GLN A 336 9.43 19.03 -6.52
CA GLN A 336 8.97 17.76 -7.10
C GLN A 336 10.12 16.97 -7.76
N LEU A 337 11.13 17.65 -8.31
CA LEU A 337 12.31 17.01 -8.91
C LEU A 337 13.22 16.31 -7.87
N GLU A 338 13.11 16.66 -6.60
CA GLU A 338 13.85 16.00 -5.52
C GLU A 338 13.17 14.68 -5.04
N LEU A 339 11.89 14.47 -5.33
CA LEU A 339 11.14 13.30 -4.85
C LEU A 339 11.75 11.97 -5.35
N PRO A 340 12.05 11.77 -6.64
CA PRO A 340 12.64 10.51 -7.11
C PRO A 340 14.02 10.23 -6.52
N LYS A 341 14.82 11.26 -6.24
CA LYS A 341 16.11 11.11 -5.57
C LYS A 341 15.93 10.59 -4.13
N MET A 342 14.94 11.11 -3.42
CA MET A 342 14.59 10.67 -2.08
C MET A 342 14.08 9.23 -2.07
N PHE A 343 13.23 8.85 -3.03
CA PHE A 343 12.76 7.49 -3.20
C PHE A 343 13.91 6.53 -3.54
N SER A 344 14.83 6.93 -4.43
CA SER A 344 16.03 6.15 -4.75
C SER A 344 16.88 5.87 -3.51
N GLU A 345 17.07 6.87 -2.62
CA GLU A 345 17.81 6.66 -1.36
C GLU A 345 17.08 5.63 -0.46
N ALA A 346 15.76 5.70 -0.35
CA ALA A 346 14.97 4.75 0.43
C ALA A 346 15.03 3.32 -0.13
N ILE A 347 15.01 3.18 -1.47
CA ILE A 347 15.12 1.89 -2.17
C ILE A 347 16.50 1.28 -1.95
N LYS A 348 17.57 2.06 -2.04
CA LYS A 348 18.94 1.60 -1.75
C LYS A 348 19.10 1.09 -0.31
N GLU A 349 18.23 1.51 0.60
CA GLU A 349 18.15 0.98 1.97
C GLU A 349 17.27 -0.28 2.10
N GLY A 350 16.84 -0.86 0.99
CA GLY A 350 16.04 -2.08 0.96
C GLY A 350 14.56 -1.89 1.22
N LYS A 351 14.01 -0.69 1.01
CA LYS A 351 12.58 -0.39 1.11
C LYS A 351 11.93 -0.44 -0.27
N GLN A 352 10.63 -0.66 -0.33
CA GLN A 352 9.84 -0.58 -1.55
C GLN A 352 8.95 0.67 -1.47
N VAL A 353 8.88 1.42 -2.56
CA VAL A 353 8.09 2.65 -2.65
C VAL A 353 7.06 2.51 -3.77
N ILE A 354 5.77 2.72 -3.45
CA ILE A 354 4.67 2.69 -4.42
C ILE A 354 3.98 4.05 -4.36
N VAL A 355 3.88 4.72 -5.51
CA VAL A 355 3.43 6.11 -5.57
C VAL A 355 2.28 6.26 -6.56
N THR A 356 1.23 6.98 -6.19
CA THR A 356 0.29 7.55 -7.17
C THR A 356 0.70 8.98 -7.46
N THR A 357 0.66 9.42 -8.71
CA THR A 357 1.05 10.79 -9.07
C THR A 357 0.31 11.32 -10.29
N HIS A 358 0.20 12.65 -10.34
CA HIS A 358 -0.19 13.42 -11.51
C HIS A 358 0.97 14.29 -12.03
N SER A 359 2.16 14.20 -11.41
CA SER A 359 3.30 15.03 -11.75
C SER A 359 4.13 14.45 -12.89
N GLU A 360 4.11 15.12 -14.03
CA GLU A 360 5.04 14.86 -15.12
C GLU A 360 6.49 15.11 -14.69
N HIS A 361 6.72 16.13 -13.87
CA HIS A 361 8.05 16.52 -13.39
C HIS A 361 8.68 15.43 -12.51
N LEU A 362 7.90 14.78 -11.66
CA LEU A 362 8.37 13.63 -10.88
C LEU A 362 8.86 12.51 -11.81
N ILE A 363 8.11 12.21 -12.86
CA ILE A 363 8.47 11.15 -13.82
C ILE A 363 9.70 11.54 -14.65
N LEU A 364 9.76 12.78 -15.13
CA LEU A 364 10.92 13.29 -15.86
C LEU A 364 12.21 13.24 -15.04
N ALA A 365 12.12 13.46 -13.73
CA ALA A 365 13.26 13.43 -12.82
C ALA A 365 13.83 12.02 -12.58
N LEU A 366 13.17 10.95 -13.05
CA LEU A 366 13.74 9.59 -13.06
C LEU A 366 14.88 9.44 -14.08
N LYS A 367 14.81 10.16 -15.23
CA LYS A 367 15.79 10.02 -16.32
C LYS A 367 17.23 10.18 -15.86
N PRO A 368 17.64 11.28 -15.19
CA PRO A 368 19.02 11.44 -14.74
C PRO A 368 19.43 10.36 -13.73
N LEU A 369 18.54 9.86 -12.90
CA LEU A 369 18.86 8.81 -11.92
C LEU A 369 19.17 7.48 -12.60
N ILE A 370 18.44 7.17 -13.68
CA ILE A 370 18.66 5.95 -14.48
C ILE A 370 19.97 6.08 -15.27
N VAL A 371 20.18 7.19 -15.97
CA VAL A 371 21.39 7.43 -16.77
C VAL A 371 22.66 7.40 -15.91
N ASN A 372 22.58 7.93 -14.69
CA ASN A 372 23.70 7.95 -13.75
C ASN A 372 23.87 6.63 -12.97
N GLY A 373 22.99 5.63 -13.21
CA GLY A 373 23.04 4.33 -12.51
C GLY A 373 22.62 4.40 -11.05
N GLU A 374 21.94 5.45 -10.63
CA GLU A 374 21.39 5.58 -9.27
C GLU A 374 20.14 4.75 -9.07
N LEU A 375 19.36 4.52 -10.12
CA LEU A 375 18.27 3.56 -10.25
C LEU A 375 18.51 2.73 -11.51
N LYS A 376 18.15 1.45 -11.48
CA LYS A 376 18.13 0.61 -12.67
C LYS A 376 16.73 0.63 -13.28
N PRO A 377 16.58 0.49 -14.62
CA PRO A 377 15.27 0.40 -15.27
C PRO A 377 14.38 -0.69 -14.69
N GLU A 378 14.96 -1.85 -14.35
CA GLU A 378 14.26 -2.98 -13.72
C GLU A 378 13.77 -2.70 -12.30
N ASP A 379 14.35 -1.71 -11.61
CA ASP A 379 13.91 -1.28 -10.28
C ASP A 379 12.68 -0.37 -10.36
N VAL A 380 12.22 0.01 -11.57
CA VAL A 380 11.12 0.96 -11.77
C VAL A 380 10.01 0.32 -12.60
N ALA A 381 8.78 0.36 -12.09
CA ALA A 381 7.57 0.01 -12.81
C ALA A 381 6.65 1.24 -12.90
N ILE A 382 6.24 1.62 -14.10
CA ILE A 382 5.30 2.72 -14.32
C ILE A 382 4.05 2.16 -14.97
N TRP A 383 2.90 2.40 -14.37
CA TRP A 383 1.60 1.95 -14.84
C TRP A 383 0.71 3.15 -15.14
N HIS A 384 0.19 3.21 -16.36
CA HIS A 384 -0.82 4.19 -16.77
C HIS A 384 -2.22 3.64 -16.50
N PHE A 385 -3.00 4.37 -15.73
CA PHE A 385 -4.36 4.01 -15.36
C PHE A 385 -5.37 4.81 -16.16
N GLU A 386 -6.39 4.12 -16.64
CA GLU A 386 -7.52 4.71 -17.36
C GLU A 386 -8.83 4.13 -16.81
N LYS A 387 -9.88 4.96 -16.80
CA LYS A 387 -11.22 4.51 -16.45
C LYS A 387 -12.04 4.32 -17.72
N THR A 388 -12.55 3.11 -17.89
CA THR A 388 -13.45 2.73 -18.98
C THR A 388 -14.85 2.45 -18.45
N GLU A 389 -15.80 2.18 -19.35
CA GLU A 389 -17.17 1.75 -18.97
C GLU A 389 -17.16 0.41 -18.21
N GLU A 390 -16.20 -0.46 -18.49
CA GLU A 390 -16.04 -1.75 -17.82
C GLU A 390 -15.43 -1.59 -16.43
N GLY A 391 -14.60 -0.58 -16.21
CA GLY A 391 -13.90 -0.32 -14.95
C GLY A 391 -12.52 0.27 -15.17
N THR A 392 -11.68 0.18 -14.15
CA THR A 392 -10.28 0.58 -14.20
C THR A 392 -9.48 -0.39 -15.06
N LYS A 393 -8.70 0.14 -16.00
CA LYS A 393 -7.67 -0.58 -16.76
C LYS A 393 -6.31 0.03 -16.42
N ALA A 394 -5.26 -0.78 -16.47
CA ALA A 394 -3.89 -0.29 -16.30
C ALA A 394 -2.98 -0.93 -17.35
N GLU A 395 -2.10 -0.12 -17.91
CA GLU A 395 -1.10 -0.52 -18.89
C GLU A 395 0.29 -0.21 -18.35
N ARG A 396 1.21 -1.18 -18.44
CA ARG A 396 2.61 -0.96 -18.07
C ARG A 396 3.30 -0.16 -19.16
N LEU A 397 3.89 0.98 -18.76
CA LEU A 397 4.67 1.79 -19.68
C LEU A 397 6.09 1.23 -19.80
N ASN A 398 6.59 1.13 -21.03
CA ASN A 398 7.92 0.64 -21.29
C ASN A 398 8.96 1.73 -21.01
N LEU A 399 9.90 1.44 -20.09
CA LEU A 399 10.97 2.32 -19.68
C LEU A 399 12.28 1.80 -20.27
N THR A 400 12.94 2.62 -21.10
CA THR A 400 14.22 2.26 -21.72
C THR A 400 15.40 2.39 -20.74
N ASP A 401 16.55 1.81 -21.09
CA ASP A 401 17.82 1.95 -20.35
C ASP A 401 18.30 3.41 -20.22
N LYS A 402 17.76 4.32 -21.01
CA LYS A 402 18.02 5.77 -20.94
C LYS A 402 16.98 6.52 -20.11
N GLY A 403 16.08 5.82 -19.44
CA GLY A 403 15.00 6.43 -18.64
C GLY A 403 13.94 7.14 -19.50
N ILE A 404 13.77 6.73 -20.75
CA ILE A 404 12.75 7.28 -21.65
C ILE A 404 11.54 6.35 -21.61
N ILE A 405 10.36 6.92 -21.43
CA ILE A 405 9.08 6.21 -21.56
C ILE A 405 8.71 6.21 -23.04
N GLU A 406 8.55 5.02 -23.62
CA GLU A 406 8.12 4.86 -25.03
C GLU A 406 6.67 5.31 -25.18
N GLY A 407 6.42 6.18 -26.19
CA GLY A 407 5.09 6.74 -26.42
C GLY A 407 4.63 7.81 -25.42
N TRP A 408 5.46 8.12 -24.39
CA TRP A 408 5.14 9.02 -23.28
C TRP A 408 3.90 8.55 -22.50
N ILE A 409 3.30 9.43 -21.71
CA ILE A 409 2.09 9.10 -20.91
C ILE A 409 0.85 9.41 -21.72
N PRO A 410 0.01 8.42 -22.09
CA PRO A 410 -1.09 8.62 -23.04
C PRO A 410 -2.07 9.74 -22.65
N SER A 411 -2.41 9.86 -21.36
CA SER A 411 -3.32 10.90 -20.88
C SER A 411 -2.75 12.31 -21.00
N TYR A 412 -1.43 12.48 -20.89
CA TYR A 412 -0.78 13.79 -21.06
C TYR A 412 -0.72 14.18 -22.52
N VAL A 413 -0.29 13.24 -23.39
CA VAL A 413 -0.27 13.46 -24.84
C VAL A 413 -1.66 13.88 -25.37
N LYS A 414 -2.72 13.23 -24.87
CA LYS A 414 -4.09 13.57 -25.24
C LYS A 414 -4.47 14.99 -24.79
N ALA A 415 -4.21 15.33 -23.53
CA ALA A 415 -4.54 16.64 -22.98
C ALA A 415 -3.77 17.79 -23.69
N GLU A 416 -2.47 17.60 -23.93
CA GLU A 416 -1.66 18.56 -24.68
C GLU A 416 -2.15 18.72 -26.13
N GLY A 417 -2.49 17.62 -26.80
CA GLY A 417 -3.03 17.64 -28.15
C GLY A 417 -4.37 18.37 -28.26
N GLU A 418 -5.26 18.20 -27.29
CA GLU A 418 -6.54 18.92 -27.22
C GLU A 418 -6.32 20.43 -27.05
N ILE A 419 -5.43 20.86 -26.15
CA ILE A 419 -5.09 22.28 -25.95
C ILE A 419 -4.47 22.89 -27.21
N ILE A 420 -3.54 22.20 -27.86
CA ILE A 420 -2.90 22.66 -29.08
C ILE A 420 -3.95 22.82 -30.21
N LYS A 421 -4.84 21.84 -30.34
CA LYS A 421 -5.93 21.91 -31.32
C LYS A 421 -6.85 23.12 -31.09
N GLU A 422 -7.34 23.29 -29.84
CA GLU A 422 -8.16 24.46 -29.48
C GLU A 422 -7.43 25.76 -29.77
N TRP A 423 -6.13 25.84 -29.49
CA TRP A 423 -5.34 27.02 -29.78
C TRP A 423 -5.27 27.30 -31.29
N PHE A 424 -5.02 26.29 -32.14
CA PHE A 424 -5.04 26.44 -33.58
C PHE A 424 -6.41 26.89 -34.12
N ASP A 425 -7.50 26.33 -33.57
CA ASP A 425 -8.87 26.68 -33.97
C ASP A 425 -9.25 28.15 -33.59
N THR A 426 -8.50 28.80 -32.69
CA THR A 426 -8.68 30.20 -32.29
C THR A 426 -7.82 31.18 -33.07
N LEU A 427 -6.87 30.71 -33.91
CA LEU A 427 -6.06 31.58 -34.75
C LEU A 427 -6.92 32.15 -35.89
N PRO A 428 -6.79 33.47 -36.22
CA PRO A 428 -7.47 34.03 -37.38
C PRO A 428 -7.02 33.31 -38.64
N GLU A 429 -7.97 32.97 -39.50
CA GLU A 429 -7.67 32.55 -40.88
C GLU A 429 -7.04 33.75 -41.61
N ASP A 430 -5.77 33.64 -42.06
CA ASP A 430 -5.10 34.67 -42.89
C ASP A 430 -5.72 34.80 -44.27
#